data_1656ece149227eacda459123dd417fbd
#
_entry.id   1656ece149227eacda459123dd417fbd
#
_cell.length_a   1.000
_cell.length_b   1.000
_cell.length_c   1.000
_cell.angle_alpha   90.00
_cell.angle_beta   90.00
_cell.angle_gamma   90.00
#
_symmetry.space_group_name_H-M   'P 1'
#
loop_
_entity.id
_entity.type
_entity.pdbx_description
1 polymer ?
#
loop_
_entity_poly.entity_id
_entity_poly.type
_entity_poly.pdbx_seq_one_letter_code
_entity_poly.pdbx_strand_id
1 'polypeptide(L)'
;MAIGPIQLLKQASPGQRRTLLAAALGWMLDAFDAMLYALVLAYVMRDLGMSKATSGLLYTLTLLASGIGGVGFGFLADRIGRKCALMLSILTYSICSFASGLSTTILMLAVFRFILGLGMGGEWNTGATLVAETWPNEVRAKAIAIVQSSWAIGYALAALVSGIVLRYANWRMVFFVGILPAMVTLWIQNRVPESKMWLDDRAATERDFPGLESQQDDGGGSSRAGTPAPHEHDDSFFLIFRAPYGKSTIALLLLNFFGLFAWWGLFTWIPPYLSLPIAQGGHGFGIMGTATLLIVLNLFGMFPGYISFGWVADHLGRRKSFMLYLFAAALLVPLYAMARSQAVLLLLGTIVAFFGTGFFSGSGIIGSEIFPTRLRARALGFTYNGARTMSSIAPYVIGRVGQAKGLSWAFYLCAAAFFLASLMATQLPETKGKSLE
;
A
#
# COMPACT_ATOMS: atom_id res chain seq x y z
N MET A 1 21.90 13.12 17.02
CA MET A 1 20.79 12.66 17.88
C MET A 1 19.60 12.33 16.99
N ALA A 2 19.00 11.18 17.14
CA ALA A 2 17.82 10.82 16.35
C ALA A 2 16.62 11.68 16.75
N ILE A 3 16.18 12.58 15.86
CA ILE A 3 15.00 13.42 16.06
C ILE A 3 13.78 12.51 16.14
N GLY A 4 13.07 12.51 17.27
CA GLY A 4 11.84 11.75 17.46
C GLY A 4 10.67 12.33 16.63
N PRO A 5 9.59 11.54 16.36
CA PRO A 5 8.45 11.99 15.53
C PRO A 5 7.82 13.31 16.04
N ILE A 6 7.72 13.49 17.34
CA ILE A 6 7.14 14.70 17.95
C ILE A 6 8.02 15.93 17.72
N GLN A 7 9.35 15.78 17.82
CA GLN A 7 10.28 16.87 17.55
C GLN A 7 10.28 17.24 16.06
N LEU A 8 10.20 16.23 15.18
CA LEU A 8 10.06 16.42 13.73
C LEU A 8 8.85 17.30 13.41
N LEU A 9 7.70 17.00 13.99
CA LEU A 9 6.47 17.77 13.78
C LEU A 9 6.56 19.19 14.35
N LYS A 10 7.25 19.39 15.49
CA LYS A 10 7.41 20.72 16.09
C LYS A 10 8.29 21.64 15.23
N GLN A 11 9.30 21.10 14.58
CA GLN A 11 10.26 21.87 13.75
C GLN A 11 9.75 22.12 12.33
N ALA A 12 8.72 21.36 11.87
CA ALA A 12 8.18 21.46 10.52
C ALA A 12 7.41 22.78 10.31
N SER A 13 7.51 23.34 9.11
CA SER A 13 6.69 24.48 8.70
C SER A 13 5.20 24.16 8.63
N PRO A 14 4.29 25.14 8.68
CA PRO A 14 2.86 24.89 8.53
C PRO A 14 2.50 24.19 7.21
N GLY A 15 3.18 24.49 6.11
CA GLY A 15 3.01 23.81 4.82
C GLY A 15 3.40 22.35 4.89
N GLN A 16 4.58 22.04 5.43
CA GLN A 16 5.07 20.67 5.61
C GLN A 16 4.14 19.82 6.50
N ARG A 17 3.61 20.38 7.58
CA ARG A 17 2.63 19.69 8.44
C ARG A 17 1.34 19.37 7.69
N ARG A 18 0.86 20.30 6.85
CA ARG A 18 -0.37 20.11 6.06
C ARG A 18 -0.18 19.06 4.97
N THR A 19 0.95 19.05 4.25
CA THR A 19 1.24 18.03 3.24
C THR A 19 1.41 16.65 3.87
N LEU A 20 2.11 16.55 5.01
CA LEU A 20 2.25 15.29 5.74
C LEU A 20 0.89 14.77 6.23
N LEU A 21 0.07 15.65 6.80
CA LEU A 21 -1.26 15.27 7.27
C LEU A 21 -2.17 14.84 6.12
N ALA A 22 -2.11 15.53 4.96
CA ALA A 22 -2.87 15.16 3.77
C ALA A 22 -2.50 13.78 3.26
N ALA A 23 -1.20 13.50 3.10
CA ALA A 23 -0.71 12.20 2.66
C ALA A 23 -1.02 11.09 3.70
N ALA A 24 -0.87 11.38 4.99
CA ALA A 24 -1.17 10.41 6.05
C ALA A 24 -2.69 10.12 6.15
N LEU A 25 -3.54 11.13 6.03
CA LEU A 25 -5.00 10.96 5.99
C LEU A 25 -5.43 10.21 4.72
N GLY A 26 -4.88 10.57 3.56
CA GLY A 26 -5.16 9.87 2.30
C GLY A 26 -4.83 8.40 2.43
N TRP A 27 -3.60 8.05 2.84
CA TRP A 27 -3.15 6.67 3.00
C TRP A 27 -3.91 5.90 4.09
N MET A 28 -4.30 6.57 5.17
CA MET A 28 -5.17 6.02 6.20
C MET A 28 -6.55 5.66 5.65
N LEU A 29 -7.14 6.56 4.85
CA LEU A 29 -8.47 6.39 4.28
C LEU A 29 -8.47 5.42 3.10
N ASP A 30 -7.35 5.32 2.36
CA ASP A 30 -7.14 4.26 1.37
C ASP A 30 -7.14 2.88 2.04
N ALA A 31 -6.40 2.73 3.15
CA ALA A 31 -6.42 1.51 3.96
C ALA A 31 -7.83 1.19 4.48
N PHE A 32 -8.55 2.21 4.93
CA PHE A 32 -9.93 2.08 5.37
C PHE A 32 -10.80 1.46 4.26
N ASP A 33 -10.86 2.07 3.08
CA ASP A 33 -11.69 1.59 1.97
C ASP A 33 -11.24 0.24 1.40
N ALA A 34 -9.92 0.02 1.30
CA ALA A 34 -9.37 -1.26 0.88
C ALA A 34 -9.85 -2.40 1.77
N MET A 35 -9.82 -2.19 3.08
CA MET A 35 -10.12 -3.23 4.05
C MET A 35 -11.62 -3.41 4.31
N LEU A 36 -12.49 -2.43 3.97
CA LEU A 36 -13.94 -2.61 4.08
C LEU A 36 -14.42 -3.89 3.39
N TYR A 37 -13.93 -4.16 2.17
CA TYR A 37 -14.32 -5.38 1.44
C TYR A 37 -13.91 -6.65 2.19
N ALA A 38 -12.68 -6.71 2.71
CA ALA A 38 -12.21 -7.88 3.46
C ALA A 38 -13.05 -8.12 4.74
N LEU A 39 -13.44 -7.03 5.40
CA LEU A 39 -14.23 -7.08 6.64
C LEU A 39 -15.67 -7.56 6.40
N VAL A 40 -16.30 -7.16 5.30
CA VAL A 40 -17.66 -7.57 4.94
C VAL A 40 -17.72 -8.78 4.04
N LEU A 41 -16.57 -9.35 3.66
CA LEU A 41 -16.45 -10.39 2.63
C LEU A 41 -17.36 -11.60 2.89
N ALA A 42 -17.43 -12.08 4.14
CA ALA A 42 -18.29 -13.20 4.51
C ALA A 42 -19.78 -12.92 4.27
N TYR A 43 -20.21 -11.67 4.47
CA TYR A 43 -21.59 -11.24 4.25
C TYR A 43 -21.89 -11.09 2.76
N VAL A 44 -20.98 -10.48 2.01
CA VAL A 44 -21.10 -10.33 0.55
C VAL A 44 -21.13 -11.69 -0.15
N MET A 45 -20.26 -12.62 0.27
CA MET A 45 -20.26 -14.00 -0.25
C MET A 45 -21.61 -14.67 -0.08
N ARG A 46 -22.21 -14.54 1.11
CA ARG A 46 -23.54 -15.14 1.40
C ARG A 46 -24.66 -14.51 0.59
N ASP A 47 -24.66 -13.16 0.48
CA ASP A 47 -25.73 -12.40 -0.17
C ASP A 47 -25.70 -12.54 -1.71
N LEU A 48 -24.51 -12.53 -2.30
CA LEU A 48 -24.33 -12.64 -3.76
C LEU A 48 -24.01 -14.07 -4.24
N GLY A 49 -24.03 -15.07 -3.35
CA GLY A 49 -23.74 -16.46 -3.70
C GLY A 49 -22.31 -16.70 -4.21
N MET A 50 -21.32 -15.92 -3.73
CA MET A 50 -19.95 -16.01 -4.22
C MET A 50 -19.15 -17.12 -3.53
N SER A 51 -18.30 -17.80 -4.31
CA SER A 51 -17.27 -18.68 -3.77
C SER A 51 -16.09 -17.88 -3.17
N LYS A 52 -15.27 -18.52 -2.33
CA LYS A 52 -14.02 -17.92 -1.84
C LYS A 52 -13.08 -17.54 -2.99
N ALA A 53 -13.02 -18.39 -4.03
CA ALA A 53 -12.21 -18.12 -5.23
C ALA A 53 -12.68 -16.86 -5.96
N THR A 54 -14.01 -16.73 -6.21
CA THR A 54 -14.60 -15.54 -6.84
C THR A 54 -14.35 -14.28 -6.02
N SER A 55 -14.51 -14.37 -4.71
CA SER A 55 -14.29 -13.27 -3.78
C SER A 55 -12.82 -12.80 -3.76
N GLY A 56 -11.88 -13.75 -3.75
CA GLY A 56 -10.47 -13.47 -3.89
C GLY A 56 -10.11 -12.86 -5.26
N LEU A 57 -10.78 -13.30 -6.33
CA LEU A 57 -10.60 -12.74 -7.68
C LEU A 57 -11.00 -11.26 -7.73
N LEU A 58 -12.13 -10.89 -7.11
CA LEU A 58 -12.54 -9.48 -7.04
C LEU A 58 -11.51 -8.61 -6.33
N TYR A 59 -10.93 -9.13 -5.23
CA TYR A 59 -9.85 -8.41 -4.54
C TYR A 59 -8.59 -8.31 -5.40
N THR A 60 -8.23 -9.39 -6.09
CA THR A 60 -7.14 -9.42 -7.07
C THR A 60 -7.32 -8.38 -8.16
N LEU A 61 -8.54 -8.24 -8.73
CA LEU A 61 -8.85 -7.21 -9.72
C LEU A 61 -8.65 -5.80 -9.16
N THR A 62 -9.05 -5.55 -7.92
CA THR A 62 -8.83 -4.25 -7.26
C THR A 62 -7.34 -3.94 -7.11
N LEU A 63 -6.53 -4.90 -6.66
CA LEU A 63 -5.09 -4.72 -6.50
C LEU A 63 -4.36 -4.56 -7.85
N LEU A 64 -4.75 -5.33 -8.85
CA LEU A 64 -4.22 -5.19 -10.22
C LEU A 64 -4.52 -3.82 -10.79
N ALA A 65 -5.78 -3.37 -10.66
CA ALA A 65 -6.19 -2.03 -11.06
C ALA A 65 -5.39 -0.94 -10.34
N SER A 66 -5.04 -1.15 -9.04
CA SER A 66 -4.22 -0.19 -8.31
C SER A 66 -2.79 -0.08 -8.87
N GLY A 67 -2.24 -1.15 -9.40
CA GLY A 67 -0.97 -1.09 -10.12
C GLY A 67 -1.05 -0.23 -11.39
N ILE A 68 -2.10 -0.43 -12.19
CA ILE A 68 -2.37 0.37 -13.41
C ILE A 68 -2.64 1.84 -13.04
N GLY A 69 -3.51 2.05 -12.03
CA GLY A 69 -3.86 3.38 -11.54
C GLY A 69 -2.66 4.16 -11.03
N GLY A 70 -1.73 3.48 -10.35
CA GLY A 70 -0.49 4.10 -9.86
C GLY A 70 0.35 4.72 -10.97
N VAL A 71 0.46 4.03 -12.11
CA VAL A 71 1.15 4.56 -13.30
C VAL A 71 0.35 5.71 -13.92
N GLY A 72 -0.97 5.51 -14.13
CA GLY A 72 -1.83 6.53 -14.74
C GLY A 72 -1.90 7.82 -13.93
N PHE A 73 -2.09 7.74 -12.62
CA PHE A 73 -2.10 8.91 -11.73
C PHE A 73 -0.72 9.54 -11.57
N GLY A 74 0.39 8.78 -11.73
CA GLY A 74 1.72 9.35 -11.81
C GLY A 74 1.84 10.34 -12.97
N PHE A 75 1.48 9.91 -14.20
CA PHE A 75 1.45 10.80 -15.37
C PHE A 75 0.47 11.96 -15.18
N LEU A 76 -0.67 11.71 -14.57
CA LEU A 76 -1.66 12.75 -14.30
C LEU A 76 -1.11 13.80 -13.31
N ALA A 77 -0.42 13.36 -12.26
CA ALA A 77 0.19 14.24 -11.26
C ALA A 77 1.27 15.15 -11.85
N ASP A 78 2.00 14.69 -12.87
CA ASP A 78 2.97 15.52 -13.58
C ASP A 78 2.27 16.63 -14.39
N ARG A 79 1.08 16.36 -14.94
CA ARG A 79 0.32 17.31 -15.77
C ARG A 79 -0.51 18.30 -14.95
N ILE A 80 -1.30 17.82 -13.99
CA ILE A 80 -2.27 18.65 -13.25
C ILE A 80 -1.82 19.07 -11.85
N GLY A 81 -0.64 18.62 -11.43
CA GLY A 81 -0.10 18.86 -10.09
C GLY A 81 -0.37 17.73 -9.10
N ARG A 82 0.48 17.64 -8.08
CA ARG A 82 0.46 16.55 -7.08
C ARG A 82 -0.80 16.62 -6.23
N LYS A 83 -1.18 17.80 -5.81
CA LYS A 83 -2.37 18.05 -5.00
C LYS A 83 -3.66 17.68 -5.74
N CYS A 84 -3.81 18.14 -6.99
CA CYS A 84 -5.02 17.86 -7.79
C CYS A 84 -5.14 16.36 -8.08
N ALA A 85 -4.04 15.69 -8.42
CA ALA A 85 -4.03 14.26 -8.66
C ALA A 85 -4.38 13.46 -7.39
N LEU A 86 -3.85 13.87 -6.21
CA LEU A 86 -4.21 13.27 -4.93
C LEU A 86 -5.71 13.39 -4.64
N MET A 87 -6.29 14.58 -4.85
CA MET A 87 -7.73 14.81 -4.63
C MET A 87 -8.59 13.95 -5.57
N LEU A 88 -8.22 13.87 -6.86
CA LEU A 88 -8.93 13.05 -7.84
C LEU A 88 -8.87 11.56 -7.50
N SER A 89 -7.72 11.09 -7.03
CA SER A 89 -7.52 9.73 -6.55
C SER A 89 -8.48 9.42 -5.39
N ILE A 90 -8.50 10.26 -4.35
CA ILE A 90 -9.38 10.12 -3.18
C ILE A 90 -10.86 10.14 -3.61
N LEU A 91 -11.28 11.05 -4.47
CA LEU A 91 -12.64 11.12 -4.98
C LEU A 91 -13.02 9.83 -5.74
N THR A 92 -12.14 9.35 -6.60
CA THR A 92 -12.39 8.15 -7.40
C THR A 92 -12.65 6.94 -6.51
N TYR A 93 -11.75 6.64 -5.55
CA TYR A 93 -11.95 5.46 -4.72
C TYR A 93 -13.12 5.63 -3.75
N SER A 94 -13.38 6.82 -3.21
CA SER A 94 -14.50 7.05 -2.28
C SER A 94 -15.86 6.91 -2.96
N ILE A 95 -16.03 7.47 -4.15
CA ILE A 95 -17.29 7.36 -4.92
C ILE A 95 -17.52 5.89 -5.30
N CYS A 96 -16.49 5.18 -5.74
CA CYS A 96 -16.60 3.77 -6.12
C CYS A 96 -16.77 2.84 -4.91
N SER A 97 -16.26 3.22 -3.74
CA SER A 97 -16.55 2.52 -2.48
C SER A 97 -18.05 2.63 -2.17
N PHE A 98 -18.61 3.83 -2.18
CA PHE A 98 -20.05 4.06 -2.01
C PHE A 98 -20.86 3.26 -3.05
N ALA A 99 -20.50 3.35 -4.34
CA ALA A 99 -21.17 2.64 -5.42
C ALA A 99 -21.11 1.11 -5.26
N SER A 100 -20.05 0.58 -4.64
CA SER A 100 -19.97 -0.86 -4.29
C SER A 100 -21.12 -1.30 -3.39
N GLY A 101 -21.63 -0.44 -2.51
CA GLY A 101 -22.80 -0.70 -1.68
C GLY A 101 -24.11 -0.82 -2.47
N LEU A 102 -24.20 -0.23 -3.66
CA LEU A 102 -25.36 -0.32 -4.56
C LEU A 102 -25.36 -1.61 -5.40
N SER A 103 -24.30 -2.41 -5.35
CA SER A 103 -24.14 -3.57 -6.21
C SER A 103 -25.17 -4.66 -5.90
N THR A 104 -25.88 -5.09 -6.94
CA THR A 104 -26.84 -6.20 -6.90
C THR A 104 -26.31 -7.47 -7.56
N THR A 105 -25.23 -7.35 -8.34
CA THR A 105 -24.58 -8.45 -9.05
C THR A 105 -23.08 -8.47 -8.78
N ILE A 106 -22.45 -9.63 -8.97
CA ILE A 106 -21.00 -9.81 -8.87
C ILE A 106 -20.27 -8.93 -9.88
N LEU A 107 -20.79 -8.83 -11.11
CA LEU A 107 -20.19 -8.01 -12.17
C LEU A 107 -20.19 -6.52 -11.81
N MET A 108 -21.32 -6.01 -11.31
CA MET A 108 -21.43 -4.61 -10.87
C MET A 108 -20.43 -4.31 -9.76
N LEU A 109 -20.32 -5.19 -8.77
CA LEU A 109 -19.33 -5.08 -7.71
C LEU A 109 -17.90 -5.11 -8.27
N ALA A 110 -17.61 -6.00 -9.24
CA ALA A 110 -16.30 -6.10 -9.87
C ALA A 110 -15.90 -4.81 -10.60
N VAL A 111 -16.83 -4.18 -11.33
CA VAL A 111 -16.59 -2.92 -12.04
C VAL A 111 -16.27 -1.81 -11.04
N PHE A 112 -17.07 -1.62 -10.00
CA PHE A 112 -16.80 -0.58 -9.00
C PHE A 112 -15.49 -0.84 -8.24
N ARG A 113 -15.18 -2.09 -7.94
CA ARG A 113 -13.92 -2.49 -7.30
C ARG A 113 -12.71 -2.26 -8.21
N PHE A 114 -12.85 -2.47 -9.50
CA PHE A 114 -11.79 -2.17 -10.46
C PHE A 114 -11.49 -0.66 -10.53
N ILE A 115 -12.54 0.18 -10.68
CA ILE A 115 -12.38 1.64 -10.74
C ILE A 115 -11.86 2.19 -9.41
N LEU A 116 -12.34 1.66 -8.28
CA LEU A 116 -11.81 1.95 -6.94
C LEU A 116 -10.31 1.67 -6.89
N GLY A 117 -9.89 0.51 -7.40
CA GLY A 117 -8.48 0.13 -7.46
C GLY A 117 -7.64 1.14 -8.26
N LEU A 118 -8.11 1.63 -9.40
CA LEU A 118 -7.41 2.68 -10.16
C LEU A 118 -7.16 3.93 -9.29
N GLY A 119 -8.18 4.37 -8.54
CA GLY A 119 -8.04 5.48 -7.58
C GLY A 119 -6.99 5.18 -6.51
N MET A 120 -7.09 4.05 -5.81
CA MET A 120 -6.16 3.64 -4.77
C MET A 120 -4.69 3.68 -5.20
N GLY A 121 -4.41 3.28 -6.46
CA GLY A 121 -3.05 3.32 -7.01
C GLY A 121 -2.48 4.73 -7.08
N GLY A 122 -3.32 5.71 -7.37
CA GLY A 122 -2.93 7.11 -7.46
C GLY A 122 -2.57 7.74 -6.13
N GLU A 123 -3.25 7.36 -5.06
CA GLU A 123 -3.14 7.98 -3.75
C GLU A 123 -1.73 7.86 -3.18
N TRP A 124 -1.20 6.63 -3.07
CA TRP A 124 0.15 6.41 -2.54
C TRP A 124 1.22 7.19 -3.29
N ASN A 125 1.19 7.11 -4.62
CA ASN A 125 2.21 7.74 -5.45
C ASN A 125 2.18 9.26 -5.34
N THR A 126 0.99 9.87 -5.42
CA THR A 126 0.84 11.34 -5.35
C THR A 126 1.10 11.88 -3.95
N GLY A 127 0.61 11.20 -2.90
CA GLY A 127 0.83 11.57 -1.51
C GLY A 127 2.31 11.46 -1.10
N ALA A 128 2.96 10.34 -1.44
CA ALA A 128 4.37 10.13 -1.15
C ALA A 128 5.27 11.14 -1.90
N THR A 129 4.96 11.43 -3.17
CA THR A 129 5.67 12.43 -3.96
C THR A 129 5.50 13.84 -3.36
N LEU A 130 4.28 14.23 -2.99
CA LEU A 130 4.02 15.52 -2.36
C LEU A 130 4.82 15.69 -1.06
N VAL A 131 4.91 14.65 -0.23
CA VAL A 131 5.77 14.66 0.96
C VAL A 131 7.25 14.72 0.58
N ALA A 132 7.69 13.95 -0.40
CA ALA A 132 9.08 13.90 -0.83
C ALA A 132 9.57 15.25 -1.39
N GLU A 133 8.72 16.00 -2.08
CA GLU A 133 9.04 17.32 -2.65
C GLU A 133 8.94 18.47 -1.64
N THR A 134 8.24 18.28 -0.53
CA THR A 134 8.03 19.35 0.47
C THR A 134 8.89 19.20 1.73
N TRP A 135 9.43 18.00 2.00
CA TRP A 135 10.22 17.73 3.19
C TRP A 135 11.72 17.64 2.89
N PRO A 136 12.60 18.20 3.78
CA PRO A 136 14.05 18.13 3.62
C PRO A 136 14.57 16.68 3.56
N ASN A 137 15.65 16.46 2.80
CA ASN A 137 16.22 15.14 2.58
C ASN A 137 16.56 14.38 3.87
N GLU A 138 17.06 15.11 4.90
CA GLU A 138 17.52 14.55 6.18
C GLU A 138 16.40 13.91 7.00
N VAL A 139 15.18 14.37 6.81
CA VAL A 139 14.01 13.92 7.59
C VAL A 139 12.88 13.33 6.76
N ARG A 140 13.01 13.35 5.43
CA ARG A 140 12.03 12.84 4.46
C ARG A 140 11.64 11.38 4.73
N ALA A 141 12.62 10.51 4.98
CA ALA A 141 12.36 9.10 5.26
C ALA A 141 11.49 8.91 6.51
N LYS A 142 11.69 9.74 7.54
CA LYS A 142 10.86 9.72 8.75
C LYS A 142 9.44 10.21 8.50
N ALA A 143 9.28 11.23 7.67
CA ALA A 143 7.98 11.73 7.26
C ALA A 143 7.19 10.66 6.48
N ILE A 144 7.84 9.99 5.52
CA ILE A 144 7.23 8.89 4.75
C ILE A 144 6.88 7.70 5.66
N ALA A 145 7.70 7.38 6.67
CA ALA A 145 7.40 6.32 7.63
C ALA A 145 6.14 6.63 8.47
N ILE A 146 5.91 7.91 8.82
CA ILE A 146 4.67 8.34 9.49
C ILE A 146 3.46 8.10 8.56
N VAL A 147 3.57 8.51 7.29
CA VAL A 147 2.51 8.23 6.30
C VAL A 147 2.25 6.74 6.21
N GLN A 148 3.29 5.93 6.09
CA GLN A 148 3.16 4.48 5.97
C GLN A 148 2.48 3.84 7.18
N SER A 149 2.79 4.30 8.41
CA SER A 149 2.18 3.78 9.63
C SER A 149 0.68 4.10 9.77
N SER A 150 0.18 5.12 9.08
CA SER A 150 -1.24 5.50 9.10
C SER A 150 -2.16 4.43 8.47
N TRP A 151 -1.61 3.54 7.63
CA TRP A 151 -2.31 2.36 7.12
C TRP A 151 -2.94 1.51 8.22
N ALA A 152 -2.18 1.22 9.28
CA ALA A 152 -2.65 0.43 10.40
C ALA A 152 -3.83 1.10 11.13
N ILE A 153 -3.80 2.43 11.26
CA ILE A 153 -4.89 3.21 11.86
C ILE A 153 -6.13 3.13 10.97
N GLY A 154 -5.97 3.26 9.64
CA GLY A 154 -7.06 3.14 8.68
C GLY A 154 -7.74 1.78 8.71
N TYR A 155 -6.96 0.71 8.75
CA TYR A 155 -7.50 -0.65 8.87
C TYR A 155 -8.23 -0.86 10.21
N ALA A 156 -7.67 -0.37 11.34
CA ALA A 156 -8.34 -0.44 12.64
C ALA A 156 -9.66 0.34 12.63
N LEU A 157 -9.68 1.52 12.02
CA LEU A 157 -10.88 2.34 11.85
C LEU A 157 -11.94 1.62 11.00
N ALA A 158 -11.52 0.96 9.90
CA ALA A 158 -12.40 0.15 9.08
C ALA A 158 -13.04 -0.99 9.88
N ALA A 159 -12.25 -1.67 10.72
CA ALA A 159 -12.74 -2.74 11.59
C ALA A 159 -13.76 -2.22 12.62
N LEU A 160 -13.48 -1.06 13.24
CA LEU A 160 -14.38 -0.41 14.19
C LEU A 160 -15.70 -0.02 13.53
N VAL A 161 -15.63 0.70 12.41
CA VAL A 161 -16.82 1.18 11.67
C VAL A 161 -17.64 0.00 11.14
N SER A 162 -16.98 -1.00 10.53
CA SER A 162 -17.68 -2.21 10.06
C SER A 162 -18.34 -2.96 11.22
N GLY A 163 -17.67 -3.08 12.38
CA GLY A 163 -18.23 -3.69 13.57
C GLY A 163 -19.49 -2.99 14.08
N ILE A 164 -19.47 -1.65 14.12
CA ILE A 164 -20.63 -0.85 14.53
C ILE A 164 -21.76 -0.96 13.50
N VAL A 165 -21.46 -0.72 12.21
CA VAL A 165 -22.49 -0.70 11.16
C VAL A 165 -23.16 -2.06 10.99
N LEU A 166 -22.39 -3.16 10.97
CA LEU A 166 -22.93 -4.50 10.81
C LEU A 166 -23.79 -4.98 12.00
N ARG A 167 -23.66 -4.34 13.15
CA ARG A 167 -24.51 -4.62 14.31
C ARG A 167 -25.95 -4.13 14.11
N TYR A 168 -26.14 -3.04 13.37
CA TYR A 168 -27.44 -2.36 13.22
C TYR A 168 -27.96 -2.39 11.79
N ALA A 169 -27.10 -2.71 10.82
CA ALA A 169 -27.40 -2.63 9.40
C ALA A 169 -26.72 -3.78 8.62
N ASN A 170 -26.71 -3.70 7.30
CA ASN A 170 -26.14 -4.69 6.40
C ASN A 170 -24.77 -4.23 5.84
N TRP A 171 -24.11 -5.12 5.08
CA TRP A 171 -22.81 -4.87 4.49
C TRP A 171 -22.79 -3.70 3.47
N ARG A 172 -23.94 -3.38 2.84
CA ARG A 172 -24.07 -2.25 1.90
C ARG A 172 -23.83 -0.92 2.60
N MET A 173 -24.39 -0.79 3.81
CA MET A 173 -24.18 0.42 4.63
C MET A 173 -22.72 0.64 5.01
N VAL A 174 -21.93 -0.43 5.15
CA VAL A 174 -20.49 -0.32 5.40
C VAL A 174 -19.79 0.36 4.21
N PHE A 175 -20.15 0.00 2.98
CA PHE A 175 -19.60 0.65 1.79
C PHE A 175 -20.08 2.10 1.61
N PHE A 176 -21.31 2.43 2.03
CA PHE A 176 -21.78 3.80 1.99
C PHE A 176 -20.96 4.73 2.89
N VAL A 177 -20.41 4.22 4.01
CA VAL A 177 -19.47 4.99 4.83
C VAL A 177 -18.19 5.32 4.07
N GLY A 178 -17.80 4.53 3.07
CA GLY A 178 -16.64 4.77 2.20
C GLY A 178 -16.70 6.05 1.37
N ILE A 179 -17.81 6.82 1.39
CA ILE A 179 -17.86 8.16 0.80
C ILE A 179 -17.19 9.23 1.68
N LEU A 180 -17.02 8.97 2.98
CA LEU A 180 -16.49 9.96 3.92
C LEU A 180 -15.08 10.47 3.56
N PRO A 181 -14.15 9.66 3.04
CA PRO A 181 -12.86 10.16 2.57
C PRO A 181 -12.97 11.30 1.54
N ALA A 182 -14.02 11.33 0.71
CA ALA A 182 -14.24 12.42 -0.24
C ALA A 182 -14.31 13.79 0.44
N MET A 183 -14.78 13.87 1.68
CA MET A 183 -14.84 15.13 2.44
C MET A 183 -13.44 15.70 2.74
N VAL A 184 -12.43 14.85 2.84
CA VAL A 184 -11.04 15.27 3.10
C VAL A 184 -10.48 16.05 1.91
N THR A 185 -10.98 15.80 0.69
CA THR A 185 -10.54 16.54 -0.51
C THR A 185 -10.89 18.03 -0.41
N LEU A 186 -12.01 18.38 0.21
CA LEU A 186 -12.40 19.79 0.46
C LEU A 186 -11.39 20.50 1.37
N TRP A 187 -10.91 19.79 2.40
CA TRP A 187 -9.86 20.31 3.28
C TRP A 187 -8.52 20.42 2.54
N ILE A 188 -8.15 19.39 1.75
CA ILE A 188 -6.93 19.40 0.94
C ILE A 188 -6.95 20.60 -0.02
N GLN A 189 -8.07 20.82 -0.73
CA GLN A 189 -8.23 21.90 -1.67
C GLN A 189 -7.93 23.28 -1.04
N ASN A 190 -8.44 23.52 0.17
CA ASN A 190 -8.38 24.82 0.80
C ASN A 190 -7.11 25.05 1.66
N ARG A 191 -6.45 24.00 2.12
CA ARG A 191 -5.40 24.10 3.15
C ARG A 191 -4.04 23.54 2.76
N VAL A 192 -3.96 22.66 1.76
CA VAL A 192 -2.72 22.04 1.34
C VAL A 192 -2.11 22.83 0.17
N PRO A 193 -0.85 23.26 0.28
CA PRO A 193 -0.17 23.90 -0.85
C PRO A 193 0.20 22.86 -1.92
N GLU A 194 0.29 23.29 -3.17
CA GLU A 194 0.90 22.50 -4.24
C GLU A 194 2.42 22.42 -4.03
N SER A 195 3.08 21.45 -4.67
CA SER A 195 4.53 21.31 -4.66
C SER A 195 5.19 22.52 -5.32
N LYS A 196 6.10 23.18 -4.59
CA LYS A 196 6.89 24.29 -5.16
C LYS A 196 7.78 23.80 -6.30
N MET A 197 8.38 22.61 -6.18
CA MET A 197 9.22 22.04 -7.23
C MET A 197 8.45 21.88 -8.54
N TRP A 198 7.20 21.40 -8.45
CA TRP A 198 6.34 21.26 -9.62
C TRP A 198 5.94 22.63 -10.22
N LEU A 199 5.61 23.60 -9.38
CA LEU A 199 5.27 24.96 -9.84
C LEU A 199 6.45 25.64 -10.53
N ASP A 200 7.64 25.49 -9.99
CA ASP A 200 8.87 26.08 -10.54
C ASP A 200 9.25 25.43 -11.88
N ASP A 201 9.14 24.08 -11.97
CA ASP A 201 9.40 23.32 -13.19
C ASP A 201 8.41 23.69 -14.30
N ARG A 202 7.12 23.79 -13.97
CA ARG A 202 6.07 24.25 -14.90
C ARG A 202 6.36 25.68 -15.39
N ALA A 203 6.69 26.60 -14.49
CA ALA A 203 7.01 27.96 -14.84
C ALA A 203 8.29 28.08 -15.70
N ALA A 204 9.27 27.18 -15.53
CA ALA A 204 10.45 27.09 -16.38
C ALA A 204 10.05 26.60 -17.79
N THR A 205 9.26 25.54 -17.87
CA THR A 205 8.77 24.97 -19.14
C THR A 205 7.94 25.99 -19.94
N GLU A 206 7.06 26.75 -19.29
CA GLU A 206 6.27 27.82 -19.93
C GLU A 206 7.16 28.97 -20.46
N ARG A 207 8.28 29.28 -19.77
CA ARG A 207 9.25 30.28 -20.24
C ARG A 207 10.05 29.81 -21.45
N ASP A 208 10.49 28.56 -21.42
CA ASP A 208 11.34 27.99 -22.47
C ASP A 208 10.54 27.65 -23.75
N PHE A 209 9.24 27.38 -23.60
CA PHE A 209 8.33 27.01 -24.68
C PHE A 209 6.97 27.73 -24.58
N PRO A 210 6.91 29.05 -24.80
CA PRO A 210 5.65 29.80 -24.73
C PRO A 210 4.67 29.32 -25.81
N GLY A 211 3.51 28.78 -25.39
CA GLY A 211 2.43 28.37 -26.31
C GLY A 211 2.28 26.86 -26.57
N LEU A 212 2.99 25.98 -25.86
CA LEU A 212 2.83 24.51 -26.03
C LEU A 212 1.43 24.00 -25.62
N GLU A 213 0.74 24.64 -24.70
CA GLU A 213 -0.62 24.23 -24.28
C GLU A 213 -1.71 24.53 -25.32
N SER A 214 -1.50 25.49 -26.22
CA SER A 214 -2.47 25.81 -27.27
C SER A 214 -2.42 24.92 -28.51
N GLN A 215 -1.43 24.04 -28.61
CA GLN A 215 -1.22 23.18 -29.81
C GLN A 215 -1.55 21.69 -29.58
N GLN A 216 -2.00 21.28 -28.39
CA GLN A 216 -2.31 19.87 -28.14
C GLN A 216 -3.70 19.44 -28.61
N ASP A 217 -4.55 20.35 -29.06
CA ASP A 217 -5.90 20.03 -29.61
C ASP A 217 -5.96 19.87 -31.13
N ASP A 218 -4.89 20.23 -31.86
CA ASP A 218 -4.85 20.05 -33.31
C ASP A 218 -3.90 18.91 -33.72
N GLY A 219 -4.48 17.76 -34.05
CA GLY A 219 -3.80 16.59 -34.58
C GLY A 219 -3.11 16.89 -35.90
N GLY A 220 -1.82 17.17 -35.90
CA GLY A 220 -1.05 17.35 -37.12
C GLY A 220 0.45 17.18 -36.88
N GLY A 221 1.01 16.05 -37.34
CA GLY A 221 2.44 15.77 -37.22
C GLY A 221 3.28 16.79 -38.01
N SER A 222 4.24 17.38 -37.32
CA SER A 222 5.43 17.94 -37.98
C SER A 222 6.67 17.65 -37.13
N SER A 223 7.58 16.93 -37.74
CA SER A 223 8.95 16.69 -37.30
C SER A 223 9.67 18.03 -37.07
N ARG A 224 10.09 18.32 -35.85
CA ARG A 224 11.02 19.42 -35.58
C ARG A 224 12.42 18.87 -35.32
N ALA A 225 13.30 19.18 -36.27
CA ALA A 225 14.73 19.10 -36.10
C ALA A 225 15.19 20.19 -35.13
N GLY A 226 16.10 19.84 -34.21
CA GLY A 226 16.92 20.80 -33.47
C GLY A 226 16.63 20.96 -31.96
N THR A 227 16.50 19.85 -31.22
CA THR A 227 16.79 19.85 -29.77
C THR A 227 18.29 19.68 -29.58
N PRO A 228 18.97 20.48 -28.73
CA PRO A 228 20.34 20.16 -28.31
C PRO A 228 20.32 18.77 -27.71
N ALA A 229 21.22 17.90 -28.16
CA ALA A 229 21.34 16.54 -27.66
C ALA A 229 21.45 16.60 -26.13
N PRO A 230 20.56 15.95 -25.38
CA PRO A 230 20.81 15.69 -23.96
C PRO A 230 22.13 14.94 -23.92
N HIS A 231 23.02 15.30 -22.99
CA HIS A 231 24.21 14.54 -22.73
C HIS A 231 23.85 13.05 -22.78
N GLU A 232 24.58 12.23 -23.57
CA GLU A 232 24.44 10.79 -23.69
C GLU A 232 24.70 10.14 -22.32
N HIS A 233 23.80 10.34 -21.40
CA HIS A 233 23.66 9.45 -20.27
C HIS A 233 22.80 8.29 -20.78
N ASP A 234 23.38 7.10 -20.76
CA ASP A 234 22.66 5.85 -21.03
C ASP A 234 21.44 5.77 -20.09
N ASP A 235 20.33 6.34 -20.52
CA ASP A 235 19.06 6.44 -19.79
C ASP A 235 18.25 5.15 -19.86
N SER A 236 18.91 4.04 -20.28
CA SER A 236 18.26 2.75 -20.44
C SER A 236 17.69 2.26 -19.10
N PHE A 237 16.39 1.89 -19.13
CA PHE A 237 15.73 1.21 -18.00
C PHE A 237 16.51 -0.04 -17.57
N PHE A 238 17.18 -0.71 -18.52
CA PHE A 238 17.90 -1.96 -18.29
C PHE A 238 19.18 -1.81 -17.45
N LEU A 239 19.63 -0.59 -17.15
CA LEU A 239 20.79 -0.36 -16.27
C LEU A 239 20.61 -0.95 -14.88
N ILE A 240 19.38 -1.01 -14.36
CA ILE A 240 19.09 -1.61 -13.05
C ILE A 240 19.35 -3.12 -13.02
N PHE A 241 19.45 -3.78 -14.18
CA PHE A 241 19.73 -5.22 -14.33
C PHE A 241 21.21 -5.52 -14.63
N ARG A 242 22.02 -4.49 -14.95
CA ARG A 242 23.45 -4.67 -15.21
C ARG A 242 24.25 -4.69 -13.89
N ALA A 243 25.46 -5.24 -13.94
CA ALA A 243 26.38 -5.19 -12.81
C ALA A 243 26.71 -3.72 -12.44
N PRO A 244 26.79 -3.38 -11.14
CA PRO A 244 26.73 -4.28 -9.98
C PRO A 244 25.30 -4.49 -9.43
N TYR A 245 24.25 -3.88 -10.00
CA TYR A 245 22.91 -3.76 -9.40
C TYR A 245 21.99 -4.94 -9.69
N GLY A 246 22.17 -5.69 -10.78
CA GLY A 246 21.23 -6.69 -11.27
C GLY A 246 20.80 -7.73 -10.23
N LYS A 247 21.75 -8.29 -9.48
CA LYS A 247 21.45 -9.25 -8.41
C LYS A 247 20.58 -8.64 -7.32
N SER A 248 20.89 -7.41 -6.90
CA SER A 248 20.15 -6.69 -5.87
C SER A 248 18.74 -6.29 -6.34
N THR A 249 18.61 -5.92 -7.62
CA THR A 249 17.31 -5.61 -8.25
C THR A 249 16.38 -6.83 -8.20
N ILE A 250 16.86 -8.00 -8.64
CA ILE A 250 16.07 -9.23 -8.64
C ILE A 250 15.77 -9.67 -7.20
N ALA A 251 16.75 -9.64 -6.30
CA ALA A 251 16.56 -10.02 -4.92
C ALA A 251 15.52 -9.13 -4.22
N LEU A 252 15.57 -7.81 -4.43
CA LEU A 252 14.61 -6.86 -3.85
C LEU A 252 13.22 -7.00 -4.47
N LEU A 253 13.12 -7.23 -5.79
CA LEU A 253 11.86 -7.52 -6.46
C LEU A 253 11.19 -8.77 -5.86
N LEU A 254 11.95 -9.87 -5.73
CA LEU A 254 11.43 -11.13 -5.21
C LEU A 254 11.10 -11.04 -3.72
N LEU A 255 11.92 -10.34 -2.93
CA LEU A 255 11.61 -10.06 -1.52
C LEU A 255 10.26 -9.34 -1.40
N ASN A 256 10.09 -8.26 -2.17
CA ASN A 256 8.84 -7.50 -2.16
C ASN A 256 7.67 -8.34 -2.69
N PHE A 257 7.86 -9.11 -3.77
CA PHE A 257 6.82 -9.99 -4.31
C PHE A 257 6.34 -11.01 -3.28
N PHE A 258 7.23 -11.78 -2.68
CA PHE A 258 6.85 -12.79 -1.69
C PHE A 258 6.31 -12.17 -0.41
N GLY A 259 6.89 -11.06 0.06
CA GLY A 259 6.40 -10.33 1.22
C GLY A 259 4.98 -9.78 1.01
N LEU A 260 4.73 -9.12 -0.12
CA LEU A 260 3.42 -8.59 -0.49
C LEU A 260 2.41 -9.70 -0.77
N PHE A 261 2.82 -10.80 -1.42
CA PHE A 261 1.96 -11.97 -1.63
C PHE A 261 1.49 -12.54 -0.28
N ALA A 262 2.41 -12.74 0.65
CA ALA A 262 2.10 -13.23 1.99
C ALA A 262 1.16 -12.26 2.73
N TRP A 263 1.45 -10.96 2.67
CA TRP A 263 0.69 -9.94 3.37
C TRP A 263 -0.74 -9.82 2.83
N TRP A 264 -0.90 -9.59 1.52
CA TRP A 264 -2.23 -9.48 0.90
C TRP A 264 -3.01 -10.78 0.99
N GLY A 265 -2.34 -11.92 0.83
CA GLY A 265 -2.94 -13.24 1.02
C GLY A 265 -3.47 -13.46 2.43
N LEU A 266 -2.70 -13.09 3.44
CA LEU A 266 -3.06 -13.30 4.83
C LEU A 266 -4.10 -12.29 5.32
N PHE A 267 -3.80 -10.98 5.22
CA PHE A 267 -4.62 -9.94 5.85
C PHE A 267 -5.96 -9.68 5.14
N THR A 268 -6.10 -10.06 3.87
CA THR A 268 -7.40 -10.09 3.19
C THR A 268 -8.31 -11.18 3.76
N TRP A 269 -7.74 -12.34 4.16
CA TRP A 269 -8.52 -13.49 4.58
C TRP A 269 -8.61 -13.68 6.10
N ILE A 270 -7.86 -12.93 6.92
CA ILE A 270 -8.03 -12.94 8.38
C ILE A 270 -9.47 -12.55 8.79
N PRO A 271 -10.11 -11.47 8.28
CA PRO A 271 -11.48 -11.16 8.70
C PRO A 271 -12.49 -12.27 8.38
N PRO A 272 -12.54 -12.83 7.16
CA PRO A 272 -13.38 -14.01 6.88
C PRO A 272 -13.01 -15.25 7.72
N TYR A 273 -11.71 -15.49 7.96
CA TYR A 273 -11.25 -16.61 8.79
C TYR A 273 -11.79 -16.54 10.21
N LEU A 274 -11.89 -15.34 10.77
CA LEU A 274 -12.46 -15.12 12.11
C LEU A 274 -13.99 -15.24 12.10
N SER A 275 -14.67 -14.70 11.08
CA SER A 275 -16.13 -14.53 11.07
C SER A 275 -16.93 -15.66 10.41
N LEU A 276 -16.36 -16.39 9.45
CA LEU A 276 -17.06 -17.51 8.80
C LEU A 276 -17.41 -18.62 9.80
N PRO A 277 -18.54 -19.32 9.59
CA PRO A 277 -18.90 -20.50 10.39
C PRO A 277 -17.79 -21.56 10.41
N ILE A 278 -17.68 -22.31 11.50
CA ILE A 278 -16.71 -23.41 11.66
C ILE A 278 -16.83 -24.44 10.53
N ALA A 279 -18.06 -24.76 10.12
CA ALA A 279 -18.33 -25.66 9.01
C ALA A 279 -17.78 -25.19 7.67
N GLN A 280 -17.51 -23.89 7.52
CA GLN A 280 -16.91 -23.28 6.34
C GLN A 280 -15.41 -23.01 6.50
N GLY A 281 -14.79 -23.51 7.58
CA GLY A 281 -13.37 -23.36 7.88
C GLY A 281 -13.01 -22.01 8.51
N GLY A 282 -13.97 -21.34 9.15
CA GLY A 282 -13.74 -20.15 9.97
C GLY A 282 -13.82 -20.48 11.48
N HIS A 283 -13.84 -19.44 12.30
CA HIS A 283 -13.94 -19.55 13.77
C HIS A 283 -15.33 -19.20 14.33
N GLY A 284 -16.21 -18.67 13.51
CA GLY A 284 -17.58 -18.32 13.91
C GLY A 284 -17.66 -17.17 14.93
N PHE A 285 -16.62 -16.30 15.01
CA PHE A 285 -16.65 -15.17 15.93
C PHE A 285 -17.69 -14.16 15.47
N GLY A 286 -18.45 -13.64 16.44
CA GLY A 286 -19.40 -12.57 16.17
C GLY A 286 -18.74 -11.29 15.67
N ILE A 287 -19.56 -10.37 15.16
CA ILE A 287 -19.13 -9.10 14.57
C ILE A 287 -18.16 -8.34 15.49
N MET A 288 -18.56 -8.15 16.75
CA MET A 288 -17.76 -7.40 17.71
C MET A 288 -16.44 -8.13 18.09
N GLY A 289 -16.48 -9.46 18.23
CA GLY A 289 -15.27 -10.24 18.49
C GLY A 289 -14.26 -10.12 17.35
N THR A 290 -14.73 -10.24 16.10
CA THR A 290 -13.89 -10.06 14.90
C THR A 290 -13.33 -8.64 14.84
N ALA A 291 -14.16 -7.61 15.04
CA ALA A 291 -13.72 -6.22 15.02
C ALA A 291 -12.67 -5.94 16.10
N THR A 292 -12.89 -6.40 17.34
CA THR A 292 -11.92 -6.23 18.44
C THR A 292 -10.58 -6.87 18.13
N LEU A 293 -10.56 -8.12 17.64
CA LEU A 293 -9.34 -8.80 17.23
C LEU A 293 -8.56 -8.00 16.20
N LEU A 294 -9.25 -7.48 15.18
CA LEU A 294 -8.63 -6.70 14.11
C LEU A 294 -8.13 -5.32 14.58
N ILE A 295 -8.86 -4.64 15.45
CA ILE A 295 -8.41 -3.36 16.04
C ILE A 295 -7.11 -3.58 16.83
N VAL A 296 -7.07 -4.57 17.70
CA VAL A 296 -5.88 -4.88 18.50
C VAL A 296 -4.70 -5.27 17.61
N LEU A 297 -4.93 -6.16 16.64
CA LEU A 297 -3.93 -6.58 15.66
C LEU A 297 -3.31 -5.39 14.92
N ASN A 298 -4.11 -4.42 14.52
CA ASN A 298 -3.62 -3.26 13.79
C ASN A 298 -2.90 -2.25 14.70
N LEU A 299 -3.51 -1.85 15.82
CA LEU A 299 -2.95 -0.81 16.68
C LEU A 299 -1.74 -1.28 17.49
N PHE A 300 -1.74 -2.54 17.96
CA PHE A 300 -0.68 -3.09 18.79
C PHE A 300 0.27 -4.04 18.03
N GLY A 301 -0.07 -4.45 16.82
CA GLY A 301 0.75 -5.26 15.94
C GLY A 301 1.32 -4.45 14.78
N MET A 302 0.50 -4.11 13.77
CA MET A 302 0.97 -3.46 12.55
C MET A 302 1.62 -2.10 12.82
N PHE A 303 0.95 -1.23 13.57
CA PHE A 303 1.44 0.13 13.81
C PHE A 303 2.84 0.15 14.44
N PRO A 304 3.10 -0.54 15.57
CA PRO A 304 4.46 -0.61 16.11
C PRO A 304 5.41 -1.40 15.20
N GLY A 305 4.92 -2.37 14.42
CA GLY A 305 5.72 -3.08 13.43
C GLY A 305 6.31 -2.16 12.36
N TYR A 306 5.52 -1.23 11.81
CA TYR A 306 6.01 -0.21 10.88
C TYR A 306 7.08 0.70 11.50
N ILE A 307 6.85 1.17 12.72
CA ILE A 307 7.73 2.14 13.38
C ILE A 307 9.03 1.48 13.85
N SER A 308 8.94 0.29 14.44
CA SER A 308 10.10 -0.39 15.05
C SER A 308 11.10 -0.90 14.02
N PHE A 309 10.66 -1.20 12.80
CA PHE A 309 11.56 -1.75 11.77
C PHE A 309 12.75 -0.82 11.51
N GLY A 310 12.52 0.48 11.35
CA GLY A 310 13.59 1.44 11.13
C GLY A 310 14.62 1.45 12.25
N TRP A 311 14.16 1.45 13.51
CA TRP A 311 15.03 1.39 14.68
C TRP A 311 15.82 0.08 14.75
N VAL A 312 15.15 -1.05 14.51
CA VAL A 312 15.82 -2.37 14.48
C VAL A 312 16.85 -2.43 13.35
N ALA A 313 16.52 -1.86 12.17
CA ALA A 313 17.42 -1.82 11.02
C ALA A 313 18.67 -0.95 11.27
N ASP A 314 18.54 0.11 12.05
CA ASP A 314 19.69 0.94 12.45
C ASP A 314 20.63 0.20 13.42
N HIS A 315 20.10 -0.68 14.26
CA HIS A 315 20.89 -1.43 15.24
C HIS A 315 21.46 -2.74 14.68
N LEU A 316 20.64 -3.59 14.07
CA LEU A 316 21.03 -4.91 13.57
C LEU A 316 21.57 -4.90 12.14
N GLY A 317 21.35 -3.83 11.38
CA GLY A 317 21.57 -3.77 9.94
C GLY A 317 20.32 -4.10 9.13
N ARG A 318 20.28 -3.59 7.88
CA ARG A 318 19.09 -3.67 7.02
C ARG A 318 18.74 -5.11 6.67
N ARG A 319 19.74 -5.84 6.18
CA ARG A 319 19.61 -7.24 5.78
C ARG A 319 19.12 -8.15 6.91
N LYS A 320 19.73 -8.05 8.09
CA LYS A 320 19.37 -8.88 9.26
C LYS A 320 17.97 -8.56 9.76
N SER A 321 17.54 -7.30 9.69
CA SER A 321 16.20 -6.89 10.10
C SER A 321 15.11 -7.44 9.20
N PHE A 322 15.32 -7.45 7.87
CA PHE A 322 14.40 -8.13 6.95
C PHE A 322 14.31 -9.63 7.25
N MET A 323 15.46 -10.29 7.43
CA MET A 323 15.48 -11.72 7.76
C MET A 323 14.72 -11.99 9.05
N LEU A 324 14.96 -11.21 10.10
CA LEU A 324 14.29 -11.37 11.40
C LEU A 324 12.77 -11.22 11.28
N TYR A 325 12.30 -10.14 10.67
CA TYR A 325 10.87 -9.85 10.59
C TYR A 325 10.13 -10.88 9.72
N LEU A 326 10.64 -11.15 8.54
CA LEU A 326 10.01 -12.07 7.59
C LEU A 326 10.08 -13.52 8.06
N PHE A 327 11.19 -13.94 8.66
CA PHE A 327 11.32 -15.28 9.20
C PHE A 327 10.44 -15.51 10.43
N ALA A 328 10.36 -14.52 11.34
CA ALA A 328 9.46 -14.58 12.48
C ALA A 328 7.99 -14.68 12.01
N ALA A 329 7.59 -13.88 11.01
CA ALA A 329 6.26 -13.99 10.41
C ALA A 329 6.01 -15.38 9.81
N ALA A 330 6.99 -15.94 9.09
CA ALA A 330 6.90 -17.29 8.51
C ALA A 330 6.67 -18.39 9.55
N LEU A 331 7.30 -18.28 10.72
CA LEU A 331 7.12 -19.24 11.83
C LEU A 331 5.80 -19.04 12.58
N LEU A 332 5.35 -17.80 12.72
CA LEU A 332 4.17 -17.47 13.52
C LEU A 332 2.86 -17.70 12.76
N VAL A 333 2.82 -17.55 11.44
CA VAL A 333 1.61 -17.75 10.63
C VAL A 333 1.06 -19.17 10.74
N PRO A 334 1.87 -20.26 10.70
CA PRO A 334 1.37 -21.61 10.95
C PRO A 334 0.75 -21.77 12.35
N LEU A 335 1.39 -21.20 13.38
CA LEU A 335 0.85 -21.24 14.74
C LEU A 335 -0.49 -20.49 14.83
N TYR A 336 -0.61 -19.36 14.17
CA TYR A 336 -1.86 -18.61 14.04
C TYR A 336 -2.96 -19.45 13.35
N ALA A 337 -2.62 -20.13 12.27
CA ALA A 337 -3.54 -20.98 11.52
C ALA A 337 -4.05 -22.22 12.31
N MET A 338 -3.27 -22.68 13.29
CA MET A 338 -3.62 -23.79 14.18
C MET A 338 -4.37 -23.34 15.43
N ALA A 339 -4.31 -22.06 15.78
CA ALA A 339 -4.94 -21.50 16.98
C ALA A 339 -6.47 -21.60 16.91
N ARG A 340 -7.09 -21.96 18.03
CA ARG A 340 -8.56 -22.13 18.10
C ARG A 340 -9.22 -21.19 19.12
N SER A 341 -8.50 -20.80 20.16
CA SER A 341 -9.05 -19.90 21.17
C SER A 341 -8.92 -18.44 20.77
N GLN A 342 -9.92 -17.63 21.11
CA GLN A 342 -9.93 -16.19 20.81
C GLN A 342 -8.70 -15.47 21.40
N ALA A 343 -8.30 -15.81 22.62
CA ALA A 343 -7.15 -15.22 23.30
C ALA A 343 -5.82 -15.51 22.56
N VAL A 344 -5.64 -16.77 22.09
CA VAL A 344 -4.44 -17.16 21.34
C VAL A 344 -4.42 -16.49 19.97
N LEU A 345 -5.57 -16.39 19.28
CA LEU A 345 -5.69 -15.67 18.00
C LEU A 345 -5.41 -14.18 18.17
N LEU A 346 -5.85 -13.57 19.27
CA LEU A 346 -5.55 -12.18 19.58
C LEU A 346 -4.04 -11.97 19.75
N LEU A 347 -3.40 -12.79 20.57
CA LEU A 347 -1.97 -12.68 20.85
C LEU A 347 -1.13 -12.97 19.59
N LEU A 348 -1.33 -14.15 18.97
CA LEU A 348 -0.57 -14.54 17.79
C LEU A 348 -0.84 -13.62 16.60
N GLY A 349 -2.10 -13.21 16.38
CA GLY A 349 -2.46 -12.28 15.31
C GLY A 349 -1.74 -10.95 15.45
N THR A 350 -1.66 -10.42 16.67
CA THR A 350 -0.93 -9.18 16.96
C THR A 350 0.58 -9.33 16.68
N ILE A 351 1.19 -10.44 17.09
CA ILE A 351 2.62 -10.68 16.86
C ILE A 351 2.90 -10.95 15.36
N VAL A 352 2.03 -11.71 14.67
CA VAL A 352 2.11 -11.91 13.21
C VAL A 352 2.01 -10.57 12.48
N ALA A 353 1.09 -9.71 12.89
CA ALA A 353 0.92 -8.39 12.29
C ALA A 353 2.16 -7.50 12.51
N PHE A 354 2.77 -7.55 13.68
CA PHE A 354 4.00 -6.83 13.99
C PHE A 354 5.14 -7.22 13.04
N PHE A 355 5.46 -8.50 12.97
CA PHE A 355 6.57 -8.97 12.15
C PHE A 355 6.22 -8.97 10.65
N GLY A 356 5.02 -9.38 10.27
CA GLY A 356 4.59 -9.46 8.87
C GLY A 356 4.43 -8.12 8.17
N THR A 357 4.43 -7.01 8.91
CA THR A 357 4.19 -5.68 8.33
C THR A 357 5.43 -4.79 8.30
N GLY A 358 6.37 -4.98 9.23
CA GLY A 358 7.55 -4.10 9.36
C GLY A 358 8.40 -3.99 8.09
N PHE A 359 8.47 -5.02 7.25
CA PHE A 359 9.27 -5.03 6.03
C PHE A 359 8.88 -3.92 5.03
N PHE A 360 7.64 -3.44 5.04
CA PHE A 360 7.21 -2.32 4.18
C PHE A 360 8.06 -1.06 4.41
N SER A 361 8.33 -0.73 5.67
CA SER A 361 9.20 0.40 6.00
C SER A 361 10.65 0.19 5.52
N GLY A 362 11.10 -1.06 5.50
CA GLY A 362 12.44 -1.42 5.08
C GLY A 362 12.68 -1.32 3.59
N SER A 363 11.69 -1.66 2.77
CA SER A 363 11.86 -1.74 1.31
C SER A 363 12.29 -0.42 0.68
N GLY A 364 11.71 0.69 1.12
CA GLY A 364 12.12 2.03 0.69
C GLY A 364 13.52 2.40 1.17
N ILE A 365 13.87 2.04 2.42
CA ILE A 365 15.17 2.36 3.02
C ILE A 365 16.29 1.65 2.25
N ILE A 366 16.24 0.32 2.17
CA ILE A 366 17.31 -0.47 1.56
C ILE A 366 17.46 -0.18 0.06
N GLY A 367 16.35 0.01 -0.64
CA GLY A 367 16.37 0.35 -2.05
C GLY A 367 17.01 1.72 -2.32
N SER A 368 16.79 2.72 -1.45
CA SER A 368 17.44 4.02 -1.57
C SER A 368 18.94 3.98 -1.27
N GLU A 369 19.40 3.02 -0.48
CA GLU A 369 20.81 2.84 -0.10
C GLU A 369 21.59 1.95 -1.10
N ILE A 370 20.91 1.08 -1.88
CA ILE A 370 21.54 0.21 -2.89
C ILE A 370 21.77 0.97 -4.20
N PHE A 371 20.80 1.79 -4.63
CA PHE A 371 20.83 2.40 -5.95
C PHE A 371 21.27 3.86 -5.88
N PRO A 372 22.21 4.29 -6.79
CA PRO A 372 22.59 5.67 -6.90
C PRO A 372 21.41 6.55 -7.31
N THR A 373 21.50 7.85 -7.02
CA THR A 373 20.41 8.82 -7.19
C THR A 373 19.76 8.75 -8.58
N ARG A 374 20.56 8.61 -9.64
CA ARG A 374 20.08 8.53 -11.04
C ARG A 374 19.24 7.29 -11.35
N LEU A 375 19.45 6.16 -10.67
CA LEU A 375 18.72 4.90 -10.90
C LEU A 375 17.67 4.61 -9.83
N ARG A 376 17.72 5.32 -8.71
CA ARG A 376 16.94 5.05 -7.49
C ARG A 376 15.43 5.02 -7.75
N ALA A 377 14.89 6.04 -8.40
CA ALA A 377 13.45 6.12 -8.67
C ALA A 377 12.97 4.97 -9.58
N ARG A 378 13.75 4.64 -10.62
CA ARG A 378 13.44 3.52 -11.55
C ARG A 378 13.51 2.17 -10.85
N ALA A 379 14.56 1.96 -10.05
CA ALA A 379 14.78 0.70 -9.32
C ALA A 379 13.71 0.47 -8.25
N LEU A 380 13.40 1.50 -7.43
CA LEU A 380 12.33 1.42 -6.43
C LEU A 380 10.96 1.25 -7.08
N GLY A 381 10.67 2.02 -8.13
CA GLY A 381 9.43 1.88 -8.89
C GLY A 381 9.24 0.46 -9.42
N PHE A 382 10.26 -0.11 -10.05
CA PHE A 382 10.19 -1.47 -10.58
C PHE A 382 10.12 -2.53 -9.48
N THR A 383 11.01 -2.48 -8.49
CA THR A 383 11.10 -3.54 -7.46
C THR A 383 9.92 -3.55 -6.50
N TYR A 384 9.29 -2.40 -6.24
CA TYR A 384 8.12 -2.33 -5.36
C TYR A 384 6.79 -2.42 -6.14
N ASN A 385 6.57 -1.55 -7.14
CA ASN A 385 5.29 -1.56 -7.87
C ASN A 385 5.14 -2.78 -8.78
N GLY A 386 6.24 -3.25 -9.39
CA GLY A 386 6.24 -4.52 -10.13
C GLY A 386 5.87 -5.70 -9.21
N ALA A 387 6.49 -5.78 -8.04
CA ALA A 387 6.16 -6.79 -7.03
C ALA A 387 4.71 -6.66 -6.54
N ARG A 388 4.21 -5.44 -6.32
CA ARG A 388 2.82 -5.17 -5.91
C ARG A 388 1.82 -5.67 -6.97
N THR A 389 2.08 -5.37 -8.23
CA THR A 389 1.25 -5.85 -9.35
C THR A 389 1.26 -7.38 -9.45
N MET A 390 2.44 -8.01 -9.39
CA MET A 390 2.55 -9.47 -9.43
C MET A 390 1.88 -10.13 -8.23
N SER A 391 2.00 -9.56 -7.03
CA SER A 391 1.43 -10.10 -5.80
C SER A 391 -0.10 -9.92 -5.70
N SER A 392 -0.72 -9.15 -6.59
CA SER A 392 -2.17 -8.95 -6.64
C SER A 392 -2.95 -10.27 -6.78
N ILE A 393 -2.32 -11.32 -7.30
CA ILE A 393 -2.92 -12.66 -7.42
C ILE A 393 -3.12 -13.35 -6.05
N ALA A 394 -2.48 -12.88 -4.98
CA ALA A 394 -2.48 -13.57 -3.69
C ALA A 394 -3.89 -13.80 -3.11
N PRO A 395 -4.81 -12.81 -3.06
CA PRO A 395 -6.15 -13.06 -2.52
C PRO A 395 -6.92 -14.16 -3.27
N TYR A 396 -6.75 -14.24 -4.60
CA TYR A 396 -7.36 -15.31 -5.40
C TYR A 396 -6.76 -16.67 -5.08
N VAL A 397 -5.43 -16.79 -5.04
CA VAL A 397 -4.75 -18.05 -4.76
C VAL A 397 -5.13 -18.57 -3.36
N ILE A 398 -5.10 -17.69 -2.35
CA ILE A 398 -5.48 -18.04 -0.98
C ILE A 398 -6.98 -18.42 -0.92
N GLY A 399 -7.85 -17.68 -1.60
CA GLY A 399 -9.27 -17.98 -1.69
C GLY A 399 -9.54 -19.35 -2.35
N ARG A 400 -8.84 -19.66 -3.45
CA ARG A 400 -8.95 -20.94 -4.17
C ARG A 400 -8.50 -22.11 -3.32
N VAL A 401 -7.34 -22.01 -2.67
CA VAL A 401 -6.86 -23.05 -1.75
C VAL A 401 -7.75 -23.16 -0.52
N GLY A 402 -8.18 -22.00 0.03
CA GLY A 402 -9.11 -21.95 1.16
C GLY A 402 -10.48 -22.56 0.85
N GLN A 403 -10.92 -22.53 -0.41
CA GLN A 403 -12.12 -23.22 -0.85
C GLN A 403 -11.94 -24.74 -0.91
N ALA A 404 -10.77 -25.19 -1.38
CA ALA A 404 -10.49 -26.62 -1.57
C ALA A 404 -10.08 -27.35 -0.28
N LYS A 405 -9.28 -26.71 0.58
CA LYS A 405 -8.63 -27.32 1.75
C LYS A 405 -8.89 -26.61 3.08
N GLY A 406 -9.59 -25.47 3.06
CA GLY A 406 -9.81 -24.59 4.21
C GLY A 406 -8.77 -23.48 4.33
N LEU A 407 -9.16 -22.37 4.99
CA LEU A 407 -8.32 -21.16 5.11
C LEU A 407 -7.04 -21.40 5.93
N SER A 408 -7.10 -22.26 6.96
CA SER A 408 -5.89 -22.62 7.73
C SER A 408 -4.80 -23.21 6.84
N TRP A 409 -5.15 -24.09 5.89
CA TRP A 409 -4.21 -24.64 4.91
C TRP A 409 -3.67 -23.57 3.94
N ALA A 410 -4.54 -22.65 3.53
CA ALA A 410 -4.15 -21.57 2.65
C ALA A 410 -3.13 -20.63 3.31
N PHE A 411 -3.19 -20.43 4.63
CA PHE A 411 -2.23 -19.61 5.37
C PHE A 411 -0.81 -20.20 5.41
N TYR A 412 -0.64 -21.52 5.25
CA TYR A 412 0.71 -22.09 5.08
C TYR A 412 1.40 -21.62 3.81
N LEU A 413 0.64 -21.26 2.75
CA LEU A 413 1.24 -20.62 1.57
C LEU A 413 1.75 -19.22 1.89
N CYS A 414 1.04 -18.47 2.72
CA CYS A 414 1.52 -17.17 3.19
C CYS A 414 2.79 -17.32 4.04
N ALA A 415 2.85 -18.33 4.90
CA ALA A 415 4.06 -18.66 5.68
C ALA A 415 5.24 -19.01 4.76
N ALA A 416 5.02 -19.86 3.76
CA ALA A 416 6.05 -20.20 2.78
C ALA A 416 6.52 -18.97 2.00
N ALA A 417 5.62 -18.07 1.63
CA ALA A 417 5.98 -16.82 0.95
C ALA A 417 6.80 -15.89 1.87
N PHE A 418 6.43 -15.72 3.14
CA PHE A 418 7.26 -14.97 4.10
C PHE A 418 8.65 -15.60 4.27
N PHE A 419 8.73 -16.92 4.29
CA PHE A 419 10.01 -17.64 4.36
C PHE A 419 10.86 -17.36 3.12
N LEU A 420 10.28 -17.46 1.91
CA LEU A 420 10.98 -17.15 0.65
C LEU A 420 11.43 -15.69 0.61
N ALA A 421 10.60 -14.75 1.09
CA ALA A 421 11.01 -13.35 1.22
C ALA A 421 12.21 -13.18 2.16
N SER A 422 12.23 -13.91 3.29
CA SER A 422 13.38 -13.92 4.21
C SER A 422 14.64 -14.48 3.55
N LEU A 423 14.52 -15.52 2.72
CA LEU A 423 15.66 -16.06 1.95
C LEU A 423 16.15 -15.03 0.92
N MET A 424 15.27 -14.31 0.23
CA MET A 424 15.67 -13.25 -0.70
C MET A 424 16.43 -12.13 0.02
N ALA A 425 16.07 -11.81 1.26
CA ALA A 425 16.81 -10.85 2.07
C ALA A 425 18.29 -11.24 2.24
N THR A 426 18.64 -12.54 2.26
CA THR A 426 20.03 -12.99 2.35
C THR A 426 20.88 -12.60 1.16
N GLN A 427 20.26 -12.36 0.00
CA GLN A 427 20.93 -11.98 -1.24
C GLN A 427 21.17 -10.46 -1.36
N LEU A 428 20.56 -9.67 -0.48
CA LEU A 428 20.74 -8.22 -0.46
C LEU A 428 22.08 -7.85 0.21
N PRO A 429 22.76 -6.79 -0.24
CA PRO A 429 23.93 -6.27 0.44
C PRO A 429 23.54 -5.66 1.79
N GLU A 430 24.46 -5.70 2.76
CA GLU A 430 24.28 -4.90 3.97
C GLU A 430 24.65 -3.44 3.68
N THR A 431 23.74 -2.53 3.98
CA THR A 431 23.86 -1.10 3.65
C THR A 431 23.96 -0.21 4.88
N LYS A 432 24.01 -0.81 6.09
CA LYS A 432 24.16 -0.07 7.34
C LYS A 432 25.39 0.84 7.30
N GLY A 433 25.19 2.14 7.51
CA GLY A 433 26.28 3.13 7.58
C GLY A 433 26.80 3.59 6.21
N LYS A 434 26.20 3.17 5.08
CA LYS A 434 26.56 3.75 3.78
C LYS A 434 25.93 5.12 3.63
N SER A 435 26.73 6.10 3.14
CA SER A 435 26.22 7.40 2.68
C SER A 435 25.37 7.21 1.42
N LEU A 436 24.31 8.01 1.27
CA LEU A 436 23.55 8.07 0.03
C LEU A 436 24.39 8.75 -1.06
N GLU A 437 24.62 8.05 -2.17
CA GLU A 437 25.29 8.57 -3.37
C GLU A 437 24.27 9.19 -4.34
#